data_65687258a754809936bbeef1f71d4e2a
#
_entry.id   65687258a754809936bbeef1f71d4e2a
#
_cell.length_a   1.000
_cell.length_b   1.000
_cell.length_c   1.000
_cell.angle_alpha   90.00
_cell.angle_beta   90.00
_cell.angle_gamma   90.00
#
_symmetry.space_group_name_H-M   'P 1'
#
loop_
_entity.id
_entity.type
_entity.pdbx_description
1 polymer ?
#
loop_
_entity_poly.entity_id
_entity_poly.type
_entity_poly.pdbx_seq_one_letter_code
_entity_poly.pdbx_strand_id
1 'polypeptide(L)'
;GSEMCIRDSYKGVPVSVMASGMGIPSIGIYSYELYTQYDVENIIRVGSAGAMRADLELGSVVAGQGACTNSSFADQYELGGAYAPICDFDLLMAAVESAKELGVKMPVGNLYSSDTFYDAAGRNMRYAKMGVMAVEMEAAGLYCTAAYTGKRALAICSISDNLITGEELSADDRQTTFTNMMKIGLEIAVKMAAK
;
A
#
# COMPACT_ATOMS: atom_id res chain seq x y z
N GLY A 1 -10.70 21.14 -10.00
CA GLY A 1 -9.61 20.94 -9.08
C GLY A 1 -9.98 19.84 -8.11
N SER A 2 -9.14 18.87 -7.87
CA SER A 2 -9.51 17.83 -6.93
C SER A 2 -9.44 18.40 -5.52
N GLU A 3 -10.58 18.55 -4.90
CA GLU A 3 -10.75 18.88 -3.48
C GLU A 3 -10.24 17.74 -2.56
N MET A 4 -9.52 16.78 -3.12
CA MET A 4 -9.08 15.54 -2.50
C MET A 4 -7.60 15.57 -2.07
N CYS A 5 -6.97 16.73 -2.06
CA CYS A 5 -5.62 16.92 -1.55
C CYS A 5 -5.65 17.79 -0.31
N ILE A 6 -5.33 17.21 0.84
CA ILE A 6 -5.19 17.93 2.12
C ILE A 6 -3.70 18.13 2.36
N ARG A 7 -3.31 19.39 2.61
CA ARG A 7 -1.95 19.77 3.02
C ARG A 7 -2.02 20.34 4.42
N ASP A 8 -1.35 19.69 5.35
CA ASP A 8 -1.32 20.09 6.74
C ASP A 8 0.02 19.67 7.36
N SER A 9 0.14 19.78 8.66
CA SER A 9 1.31 19.34 9.40
C SER A 9 0.93 18.34 10.49
N TYR A 10 1.77 17.33 10.64
CA TYR A 10 1.68 16.38 11.75
C TYR A 10 2.96 16.43 12.57
N LYS A 11 2.86 16.75 13.86
CA LYS A 11 4.02 16.95 14.76
C LYS A 11 5.06 17.94 14.18
N GLY A 12 4.58 18.99 13.49
CA GLY A 12 5.45 19.99 12.86
C GLY A 12 6.05 19.59 11.51
N VAL A 13 5.77 18.42 11.01
CA VAL A 13 6.22 17.92 9.68
C VAL A 13 5.11 18.15 8.66
N PRO A 14 5.37 18.85 7.53
CA PRO A 14 4.39 18.97 6.46
C PRO A 14 4.05 17.62 5.84
N VAL A 15 2.76 17.31 5.77
CA VAL A 15 2.25 16.07 5.17
C VAL A 15 1.11 16.42 4.22
N SER A 16 1.11 15.80 3.04
CA SER A 16 0.00 15.89 2.10
C SER A 16 -0.72 14.54 2.02
N VAL A 17 -2.04 14.58 2.02
CA VAL A 17 -2.88 13.39 1.82
C VAL A 17 -3.73 13.60 0.58
N MET A 18 -3.71 12.63 -0.33
CA MET A 18 -4.43 12.70 -1.59
C MET A 18 -5.05 11.34 -1.92
N ALA A 19 -6.26 11.36 -2.48
CA ALA A 19 -6.83 10.15 -3.05
C ALA A 19 -6.13 9.79 -4.36
N SER A 20 -5.83 8.50 -4.55
CA SER A 20 -5.12 7.99 -5.74
C SER A 20 -6.04 7.29 -6.74
N GLY A 21 -7.35 7.28 -6.51
CA GLY A 21 -8.28 6.44 -7.27
C GLY A 21 -8.08 4.95 -6.98
N MET A 22 -8.53 4.09 -7.88
CA MET A 22 -8.40 2.65 -7.79
C MET A 22 -7.61 2.08 -8.96
N GLY A 23 -6.80 1.07 -8.65
CA GLY A 23 -6.06 0.28 -9.61
C GLY A 23 -4.70 0.84 -10.01
N ILE A 24 -3.87 -0.04 -10.52
CA ILE A 24 -2.50 0.26 -10.96
C ILE A 24 -2.44 1.42 -11.96
N PRO A 25 -3.29 1.53 -12.99
CA PRO A 25 -3.23 2.66 -13.91
C PRO A 25 -3.45 4.00 -13.23
N SER A 26 -4.36 4.07 -12.26
CA SER A 26 -4.64 5.31 -11.53
C SER A 26 -3.47 5.73 -10.65
N ILE A 27 -2.99 4.83 -9.77
CA ILE A 27 -1.84 5.15 -8.90
C ILE A 27 -0.58 5.44 -9.72
N GLY A 28 -0.41 4.78 -10.87
CA GLY A 28 0.70 5.02 -11.78
C GLY A 28 0.76 6.45 -12.29
N ILE A 29 -0.39 7.03 -12.70
CA ILE A 29 -0.48 8.42 -13.14
C ILE A 29 -0.14 9.37 -11.98
N TYR A 30 -0.87 9.26 -10.87
CA TYR A 30 -0.70 10.18 -9.74
C TYR A 30 0.71 10.12 -9.14
N SER A 31 1.26 8.93 -8.92
CA SER A 31 2.60 8.80 -8.35
C SER A 31 3.69 9.33 -9.29
N TYR A 32 3.57 9.07 -10.59
CA TYR A 32 4.51 9.58 -11.59
C TYR A 32 4.54 11.12 -11.59
N GLU A 33 3.38 11.76 -11.63
CA GLU A 33 3.30 13.23 -11.60
C GLU A 33 3.82 13.81 -10.28
N LEU A 34 3.46 13.21 -9.15
CA LEU A 34 3.96 13.64 -7.84
C LEU A 34 5.49 13.56 -7.75
N TYR A 35 6.08 12.49 -8.25
CA TYR A 35 7.54 12.33 -8.24
C TYR A 35 8.26 13.24 -9.21
N THR A 36 7.73 13.44 -10.42
CA THR A 36 8.45 14.14 -11.50
C THR A 36 8.15 15.63 -11.61
N GLN A 37 6.94 16.06 -11.23
CA GLN A 37 6.52 17.45 -11.39
C GLN A 37 6.44 18.20 -10.06
N TYR A 38 6.25 17.49 -8.95
CA TYR A 38 6.10 18.10 -7.62
C TYR A 38 7.25 17.74 -6.66
N ASP A 39 8.26 17.04 -7.16
CA ASP A 39 9.46 16.65 -6.42
C ASP A 39 9.18 15.94 -5.09
N VAL A 40 8.14 15.12 -5.07
CA VAL A 40 7.81 14.29 -3.91
C VAL A 40 8.85 13.17 -3.82
N GLU A 41 9.47 13.01 -2.65
CA GLU A 41 10.48 11.98 -2.42
C GLU A 41 9.88 10.65 -1.94
N ASN A 42 8.85 10.72 -1.11
CA ASN A 42 8.28 9.57 -0.44
C ASN A 42 6.77 9.52 -0.65
N ILE A 43 6.24 8.40 -1.11
CA ILE A 43 4.80 8.14 -1.15
C ILE A 43 4.49 6.92 -0.29
N ILE A 44 3.60 7.11 0.69
CA ILE A 44 3.08 6.05 1.53
C ILE A 44 1.62 5.83 1.15
N ARG A 45 1.33 4.68 0.54
CA ARG A 45 -0.04 4.26 0.29
C ARG A 45 -0.65 3.74 1.59
N VAL A 46 -1.75 4.35 1.99
CA VAL A 46 -2.61 3.88 3.07
C VAL A 46 -3.95 3.45 2.47
N GLY A 47 -4.33 2.21 2.63
CA GLY A 47 -5.53 1.68 1.96
C GLY A 47 -6.09 0.42 2.62
N SER A 48 -7.16 -0.12 2.05
CA SER A 48 -7.71 -1.41 2.46
C SER A 48 -7.17 -2.56 1.62
N ALA A 49 -7.24 -3.78 2.17
CA ALA A 49 -6.90 -5.01 1.48
C ALA A 49 -7.74 -6.17 2.01
N GLY A 50 -8.03 -7.14 1.14
CA GLY A 50 -8.64 -8.41 1.51
C GLY A 50 -7.60 -9.40 1.99
N ALA A 51 -7.73 -9.94 3.20
CA ALA A 51 -6.79 -10.92 3.73
C ALA A 51 -6.88 -12.25 2.96
N MET A 52 -5.73 -12.84 2.67
CA MET A 52 -5.58 -14.17 2.07
C MET A 52 -4.96 -15.18 3.06
N ARG A 53 -4.96 -14.85 4.34
CA ARG A 53 -4.53 -15.68 5.46
C ARG A 53 -5.59 -15.62 6.58
N ALA A 54 -5.94 -16.77 7.15
CA ALA A 54 -6.97 -16.86 8.17
C ALA A 54 -6.58 -16.18 9.50
N ASP A 55 -5.29 -16.00 9.78
CA ASP A 55 -4.77 -15.37 11.00
C ASP A 55 -4.70 -13.83 10.93
N LEU A 56 -5.10 -13.23 9.84
CA LEU A 56 -5.22 -11.78 9.69
C LEU A 56 -6.65 -11.35 10.00
N GLU A 57 -6.85 -10.83 11.19
CA GLU A 57 -8.14 -10.33 11.66
C GLU A 57 -8.55 -9.04 10.95
N LEU A 58 -9.85 -8.76 10.92
CA LEU A 58 -10.37 -7.49 10.40
C LEU A 58 -9.79 -6.30 11.18
N GLY A 59 -9.44 -5.23 10.46
CA GLY A 59 -8.78 -4.06 11.05
C GLY A 59 -7.28 -4.22 11.31
N SER A 60 -6.71 -5.42 11.16
CA SER A 60 -5.25 -5.61 11.23
C SER A 60 -4.54 -4.78 10.18
N VAL A 61 -3.35 -4.27 10.52
CA VAL A 61 -2.50 -3.55 9.56
C VAL A 61 -1.42 -4.48 9.05
N VAL A 62 -1.20 -4.47 7.74
CA VAL A 62 -0.11 -5.22 7.07
C VAL A 62 0.76 -4.27 6.25
N ALA A 63 2.05 -4.57 6.14
CA ALA A 63 2.98 -3.81 5.28
C ALA A 63 3.45 -4.67 4.12
N GLY A 64 3.38 -4.11 2.90
CA GLY A 64 3.83 -4.76 1.68
C GLY A 64 5.33 -4.57 1.45
N GLN A 65 6.13 -5.58 1.80
CA GLN A 65 7.55 -5.60 1.45
C GLN A 65 7.74 -5.76 -0.06
N GLY A 66 6.90 -6.53 -0.70
CA GLY A 66 6.81 -6.69 -2.14
C GLY A 66 5.36 -6.81 -2.57
N ALA A 67 5.11 -6.69 -3.86
CA ALA A 67 3.77 -6.83 -4.43
C ALA A 67 3.81 -7.68 -5.70
N CYS A 68 3.21 -8.88 -5.63
CA CYS A 68 2.90 -9.66 -6.82
C CYS A 68 1.80 -8.96 -7.62
N THR A 69 1.71 -9.21 -8.92
CA THR A 69 0.63 -8.66 -9.74
C THR A 69 0.32 -9.55 -10.94
N ASN A 70 -0.90 -9.43 -11.46
CA ASN A 70 -1.30 -9.93 -12.77
C ASN A 70 -1.35 -8.84 -13.84
N SER A 71 -0.94 -7.62 -13.47
CA SER A 71 -0.89 -6.48 -14.40
C SER A 71 0.34 -6.56 -15.29
N SER A 72 0.18 -6.10 -16.53
CA SER A 72 1.29 -5.85 -17.46
C SER A 72 1.89 -4.46 -17.31
N PHE A 73 1.63 -3.76 -16.22
CA PHE A 73 2.08 -2.38 -16.02
C PHE A 73 3.59 -2.18 -16.20
N ALA A 74 4.39 -3.16 -15.75
CA ALA A 74 5.85 -3.08 -15.87
C ALA A 74 6.38 -3.30 -17.30
N ASP A 75 5.56 -3.82 -18.21
CA ASP A 75 5.97 -4.07 -19.61
C ASP A 75 6.36 -2.77 -20.35
N GLN A 76 5.79 -1.63 -19.94
CA GLN A 76 6.14 -0.30 -20.48
C GLN A 76 7.61 0.07 -20.29
N TYR A 77 8.31 -0.56 -19.35
CA TYR A 77 9.73 -0.31 -19.08
C TYR A 77 10.68 -1.19 -19.91
N GLU A 78 10.14 -2.09 -20.73
CA GLU A 78 10.87 -2.94 -21.71
C GLU A 78 12.07 -3.69 -21.09
N LEU A 79 11.93 -4.20 -19.88
CA LEU A 79 13.03 -4.80 -19.12
C LEU A 79 13.48 -6.17 -19.66
N GLY A 80 12.71 -6.80 -20.55
CA GLY A 80 13.02 -8.11 -21.13
C GLY A 80 12.89 -9.29 -20.14
N GLY A 81 12.27 -9.09 -18.99
CA GLY A 81 12.06 -10.10 -17.96
C GLY A 81 11.06 -9.66 -16.90
N ALA A 82 10.84 -10.51 -15.87
CA ALA A 82 9.95 -10.16 -14.76
C ALA A 82 10.65 -9.17 -13.81
N TYR A 83 9.97 -8.08 -13.48
CA TYR A 83 10.38 -7.15 -12.44
C TYR A 83 9.74 -7.55 -11.10
N ALA A 84 10.47 -7.42 -10.01
CA ALA A 84 9.98 -7.65 -8.66
C ALA A 84 9.63 -6.29 -7.99
N PRO A 85 8.36 -5.87 -7.94
CA PRO A 85 7.98 -4.64 -7.26
C PRO A 85 8.20 -4.77 -5.75
N ILE A 86 9.16 -4.01 -5.22
CA ILE A 86 9.51 -3.99 -3.80
C ILE A 86 9.42 -2.57 -3.25
N CYS A 87 9.10 -2.45 -1.95
CA CYS A 87 9.08 -1.17 -1.26
C CYS A 87 10.48 -0.65 -0.97
N ASP A 88 10.56 0.62 -0.60
CA ASP A 88 11.77 1.20 -0.02
C ASP A 88 12.01 0.64 1.40
N PHE A 89 13.27 0.25 1.67
CA PHE A 89 13.65 -0.38 2.92
C PHE A 89 13.58 0.59 4.11
N ASP A 90 13.98 1.85 3.94
CA ASP A 90 13.95 2.84 5.02
C ASP A 90 12.51 3.20 5.42
N LEU A 91 11.60 3.31 4.44
CA LEU A 91 10.18 3.49 4.71
C LEU A 91 9.58 2.28 5.44
N LEU A 92 9.96 1.07 5.04
CA LEU A 92 9.51 -0.15 5.71
C LEU A 92 10.00 -0.22 7.15
N MET A 93 11.26 0.08 7.40
CA MET A 93 11.82 0.11 8.76
C MET A 93 11.13 1.16 9.62
N ALA A 94 10.90 2.37 9.09
CA ALA A 94 10.14 3.40 9.79
C ALA A 94 8.72 2.94 10.14
N ALA A 95 8.05 2.19 9.24
CA ALA A 95 6.73 1.61 9.50
C ALA A 95 6.76 0.58 10.62
N VAL A 96 7.73 -0.34 10.61
CA VAL A 96 7.88 -1.39 11.63
C VAL A 96 8.14 -0.77 13.00
N GLU A 97 9.03 0.21 13.08
CA GLU A 97 9.31 0.94 14.33
C GLU A 97 8.07 1.68 14.83
N SER A 98 7.37 2.40 13.94
CA SER A 98 6.15 3.13 14.31
C SER A 98 5.04 2.20 14.81
N ALA A 99 4.84 1.06 14.14
CA ALA A 99 3.87 0.05 14.59
C ALA A 99 4.23 -0.49 15.99
N LYS A 100 5.51 -0.77 16.23
CA LYS A 100 6.00 -1.23 17.55
C LYS A 100 5.78 -0.18 18.64
N GLU A 101 6.10 1.09 18.38
CA GLU A 101 5.90 2.20 19.33
C GLU A 101 4.42 2.42 19.66
N LEU A 102 3.53 2.19 18.69
CA LEU A 102 2.08 2.28 18.86
C LEU A 102 1.45 1.01 19.45
N GLY A 103 2.23 -0.04 19.70
CA GLY A 103 1.73 -1.33 20.18
C GLY A 103 0.87 -2.07 19.16
N VAL A 104 1.03 -1.78 17.87
CA VAL A 104 0.27 -2.41 16.77
C VAL A 104 1.05 -3.57 16.18
N LYS A 105 0.44 -4.76 16.16
CA LYS A 105 1.01 -5.90 15.43
C LYS A 105 0.82 -5.66 13.93
N MET A 106 1.93 -5.54 13.20
CA MET A 106 1.92 -5.30 11.75
C MET A 106 2.79 -6.35 11.04
N PRO A 107 2.21 -7.44 10.53
CA PRO A 107 2.92 -8.39 9.66
C PRO A 107 3.47 -7.72 8.40
N VAL A 108 4.67 -8.15 7.99
CA VAL A 108 5.36 -7.70 6.78
C VAL A 108 5.49 -8.87 5.82
N GLY A 109 5.19 -8.66 4.53
CA GLY A 109 5.32 -9.68 3.51
C GLY A 109 4.79 -9.24 2.16
N ASN A 110 4.53 -10.19 1.26
CA ASN A 110 4.02 -9.90 -0.06
C ASN A 110 2.53 -9.55 -0.04
N LEU A 111 2.18 -8.53 -0.83
CA LEU A 111 0.81 -8.23 -1.26
C LEU A 111 0.57 -8.79 -2.68
N TYR A 112 -0.67 -8.80 -3.10
CA TYR A 112 -1.06 -9.05 -4.48
C TYR A 112 -1.87 -7.87 -5.00
N SER A 113 -1.33 -7.15 -5.99
CA SER A 113 -2.04 -6.07 -6.68
C SER A 113 -2.76 -6.65 -7.89
N SER A 114 -4.07 -6.74 -7.79
CA SER A 114 -4.93 -7.30 -8.84
C SER A 114 -5.50 -6.20 -9.73
N ASP A 115 -5.52 -6.44 -11.05
CA ASP A 115 -6.22 -5.55 -12.01
C ASP A 115 -7.73 -5.72 -11.97
N THR A 116 -8.23 -6.73 -11.27
CA THR A 116 -9.67 -7.00 -11.16
C THR A 116 -10.09 -7.15 -9.71
N PHE A 117 -11.19 -6.49 -9.33
CA PHE A 117 -11.75 -6.63 -7.99
C PHE A 117 -12.45 -7.99 -7.81
N TYR A 118 -13.22 -8.43 -8.82
CA TYR A 118 -13.89 -9.73 -8.80
C TYR A 118 -12.99 -10.81 -9.41
N ASP A 119 -12.62 -11.80 -8.60
CA ASP A 119 -11.67 -12.85 -8.98
C ASP A 119 -12.36 -14.06 -9.63
N ALA A 120 -12.90 -13.86 -10.82
CA ALA A 120 -13.58 -14.93 -11.58
C ALA A 120 -12.69 -16.16 -11.86
N ALA A 121 -11.36 -15.98 -11.88
CA ALA A 121 -10.39 -17.03 -12.17
C ALA A 121 -9.83 -17.76 -10.93
N GLY A 122 -10.21 -17.33 -9.72
CA GLY A 122 -9.71 -17.89 -8.46
C GLY A 122 -8.20 -17.68 -8.24
N ARG A 123 -7.65 -16.55 -8.70
CA ARG A 123 -6.22 -16.23 -8.59
C ARG A 123 -5.81 -15.95 -7.16
N ASN A 124 -6.66 -15.30 -6.37
CA ASN A 124 -6.38 -14.95 -4.98
C ASN A 124 -5.93 -16.18 -4.17
N MET A 125 -6.65 -17.30 -4.31
CA MET A 125 -6.30 -18.55 -3.61
C MET A 125 -5.00 -19.18 -4.11
N ARG A 126 -4.60 -18.94 -5.35
CA ARG A 126 -3.30 -19.41 -5.87
C ARG A 126 -2.15 -18.61 -5.28
N TYR A 127 -2.29 -17.28 -5.18
CA TYR A 127 -1.32 -16.42 -4.51
C TYR A 127 -1.25 -16.69 -3.00
N ALA A 128 -2.40 -16.94 -2.35
CA ALA A 128 -2.45 -17.35 -0.94
C ALA A 128 -1.59 -18.59 -0.66
N LYS A 129 -1.61 -19.61 -1.54
CA LYS A 129 -0.75 -20.80 -1.44
C LYS A 129 0.75 -20.50 -1.53
N MET A 130 1.12 -19.37 -2.12
CA MET A 130 2.50 -18.88 -2.18
C MET A 130 2.88 -18.00 -0.99
N GLY A 131 2.02 -17.88 0.02
CA GLY A 131 2.27 -17.11 1.23
C GLY A 131 1.99 -15.60 1.09
N VAL A 132 1.32 -15.17 0.02
CA VAL A 132 0.89 -13.78 -0.13
C VAL A 132 -0.18 -13.46 0.89
N MET A 133 -0.03 -12.34 1.61
CA MET A 133 -0.83 -12.03 2.80
C MET A 133 -2.21 -11.48 2.47
N ALA A 134 -2.28 -10.56 1.51
CA ALA A 134 -3.50 -9.83 1.22
C ALA A 134 -3.52 -9.36 -0.24
N VAL A 135 -4.73 -9.17 -0.77
CA VAL A 135 -4.97 -8.60 -2.10
C VAL A 135 -5.43 -7.15 -2.00
N GLU A 136 -4.87 -6.32 -2.85
CA GLU A 136 -5.24 -4.93 -3.08
C GLU A 136 -5.05 -4.61 -4.58
N MET A 137 -5.01 -3.37 -5.02
CA MET A 137 -5.03 -3.06 -6.44
C MET A 137 -3.97 -2.03 -6.90
N GLU A 138 -3.01 -1.60 -6.06
CA GLU A 138 -2.15 -0.44 -6.36
C GLU A 138 -0.65 -0.62 -6.07
N ALA A 139 -0.28 -1.38 -5.05
CA ALA A 139 1.08 -1.40 -4.52
C ALA A 139 2.15 -1.73 -5.57
N ALA A 140 1.89 -2.72 -6.45
CA ALA A 140 2.84 -3.09 -7.50
C ALA A 140 3.12 -1.92 -8.47
N GLY A 141 2.08 -1.20 -8.89
CA GLY A 141 2.24 -0.03 -9.76
C GLY A 141 2.99 1.10 -9.10
N LEU A 142 2.67 1.37 -7.83
CA LEU A 142 3.37 2.38 -7.05
C LEU A 142 4.87 2.06 -6.90
N TYR A 143 5.21 0.81 -6.59
CA TYR A 143 6.61 0.39 -6.44
C TYR A 143 7.37 0.45 -7.77
N CYS A 144 6.76 0.04 -8.86
CA CYS A 144 7.34 0.18 -10.20
C CYS A 144 7.61 1.64 -10.53
N THR A 145 6.67 2.53 -10.29
CA THR A 145 6.81 3.97 -10.57
C THR A 145 7.89 4.60 -9.70
N ALA A 146 7.94 4.28 -8.41
CA ALA A 146 8.98 4.75 -7.50
C ALA A 146 10.38 4.32 -7.97
N ALA A 147 10.55 3.05 -8.31
CA ALA A 147 11.81 2.52 -8.82
C ALA A 147 12.24 3.23 -10.13
N TYR A 148 11.32 3.38 -11.08
CA TYR A 148 11.61 4.04 -12.36
C TYR A 148 12.02 5.50 -12.19
N THR A 149 11.45 6.21 -11.24
CA THR A 149 11.75 7.63 -10.97
C THR A 149 12.89 7.85 -9.96
N GLY A 150 13.47 6.79 -9.40
CA GLY A 150 14.50 6.88 -8.36
C GLY A 150 14.00 7.42 -7.03
N LYS A 151 12.69 7.26 -6.76
CA LYS A 151 12.00 7.74 -5.57
C LYS A 151 11.61 6.57 -4.66
N ARG A 152 10.92 6.84 -3.55
CA ARG A 152 10.63 5.86 -2.51
C ARG A 152 9.13 5.65 -2.33
N ALA A 153 8.73 4.41 -2.11
CA ALA A 153 7.34 4.04 -1.85
C ALA A 153 7.19 2.92 -0.82
N LEU A 154 6.08 2.97 -0.09
CA LEU A 154 5.61 1.91 0.77
C LEU A 154 4.09 1.82 0.71
N ALA A 155 3.54 0.62 0.74
CA ALA A 155 2.12 0.36 0.94
C ALA A 155 1.91 -0.30 2.30
N ILE A 156 1.03 0.28 3.11
CA ILE A 156 0.46 -0.31 4.32
C ILE A 156 -1.05 -0.38 4.14
N CYS A 157 -1.65 -1.49 4.55
CA CYS A 157 -3.07 -1.72 4.34
C CYS A 157 -3.74 -2.18 5.63
N SER A 158 -4.98 -1.73 5.87
CA SER A 158 -5.85 -2.34 6.86
C SER A 158 -6.71 -3.42 6.21
N ILE A 159 -6.86 -4.54 6.89
CA ILE A 159 -7.69 -5.64 6.43
C ILE A 159 -9.17 -5.26 6.56
N SER A 160 -9.87 -5.18 5.43
CA SER A 160 -11.30 -4.87 5.36
C SER A 160 -12.19 -6.10 5.30
N ASP A 161 -11.66 -7.18 4.77
CA ASP A 161 -12.34 -8.46 4.59
C ASP A 161 -11.32 -9.60 4.61
N ASN A 162 -11.78 -10.80 4.94
CA ASN A 162 -10.94 -12.00 4.94
C ASN A 162 -11.52 -13.04 3.99
N LEU A 163 -10.83 -13.28 2.88
CA LEU A 163 -11.25 -14.19 1.81
C LEU A 163 -11.24 -15.67 2.23
N ILE A 164 -10.58 -16.00 3.36
CA ILE A 164 -10.51 -17.36 3.88
C ILE A 164 -11.66 -17.64 4.86
N THR A 165 -11.96 -16.68 5.76
CA THR A 165 -13.02 -16.84 6.77
C THR A 165 -14.37 -16.34 6.28
N GLY A 166 -14.41 -15.50 5.25
CA GLY A 166 -15.62 -14.88 4.72
C GLY A 166 -16.14 -13.70 5.57
N GLU A 167 -15.35 -13.24 6.53
CA GLU A 167 -15.69 -12.06 7.35
C GLU A 167 -15.41 -10.76 6.60
N GLU A 168 -16.22 -9.74 6.81
CA GLU A 168 -16.03 -8.40 6.23
C GLU A 168 -16.48 -7.30 7.19
N LEU A 169 -15.83 -6.14 7.12
CA LEU A 169 -16.24 -4.93 7.82
C LEU A 169 -17.41 -4.27 7.09
N SER A 170 -18.36 -3.73 7.86
CA SER A 170 -19.39 -2.86 7.30
C SER A 170 -18.78 -1.58 6.70
N ALA A 171 -19.54 -0.86 5.88
CA ALA A 171 -19.08 0.42 5.30
C ALA A 171 -18.76 1.46 6.40
N ASP A 172 -19.53 1.48 7.49
CA ASP A 172 -19.33 2.39 8.61
C ASP A 172 -18.09 1.99 9.43
N ASP A 173 -17.87 0.70 9.66
CA ASP A 173 -16.69 0.20 10.37
C ASP A 173 -15.40 0.50 9.60
N ARG A 174 -15.41 0.43 8.27
CA ARG A 174 -14.24 0.79 7.43
C ARG A 174 -13.78 2.23 7.64
N GLN A 175 -14.71 3.17 7.92
CA GLN A 175 -14.37 4.58 8.17
C GLN A 175 -13.70 4.80 9.53
N THR A 176 -14.02 4.00 10.52
CA THR A 176 -13.59 4.20 11.92
C THR A 176 -12.45 3.29 12.35
N THR A 177 -12.31 2.10 11.76
CA THR A 177 -11.38 1.05 12.22
C THR A 177 -9.94 1.27 11.73
N PHE A 178 -9.72 2.06 10.69
CA PHE A 178 -8.39 2.20 10.05
C PHE A 178 -7.46 3.21 10.73
N THR A 179 -7.79 3.65 11.94
CA THR A 179 -7.02 4.67 12.70
C THR A 179 -5.56 4.25 12.93
N ASN A 180 -5.29 2.99 13.21
CA ASN A 180 -3.92 2.50 13.44
C ASN A 180 -3.05 2.64 12.19
N MET A 181 -3.57 2.27 11.02
CA MET A 181 -2.87 2.42 9.75
C MET A 181 -2.56 3.90 9.47
N MET A 182 -3.53 4.79 9.67
CA MET A 182 -3.35 6.22 9.47
C MET A 182 -2.28 6.79 10.40
N LYS A 183 -2.30 6.41 11.68
CA LYS A 183 -1.27 6.82 12.65
C LYS A 183 0.13 6.33 12.24
N ILE A 184 0.26 5.07 11.85
CA ILE A 184 1.54 4.52 11.36
C ILE A 184 2.01 5.33 10.15
N GLY A 185 1.14 5.61 9.17
CA GLY A 185 1.49 6.40 7.99
C GLY A 185 2.02 7.80 8.34
N LEU A 186 1.40 8.48 9.30
CA LEU A 186 1.85 9.79 9.79
C LEU A 186 3.18 9.72 10.56
N GLU A 187 3.37 8.70 11.40
CA GLU A 187 4.64 8.50 12.13
C GLU A 187 5.81 8.19 11.18
N ILE A 188 5.56 7.46 10.09
CA ILE A 188 6.57 7.26 9.04
C ILE A 188 7.03 8.60 8.48
N ALA A 189 6.09 9.51 8.16
CA ALA A 189 6.42 10.82 7.63
C ALA A 189 7.31 11.61 8.60
N VAL A 190 7.03 11.59 9.90
CA VAL A 190 7.86 12.23 10.93
C VAL A 190 9.27 11.63 10.98
N LYS A 191 9.38 10.28 10.98
CA LYS A 191 10.69 9.60 11.02
C LYS A 191 11.53 9.87 9.78
N MET A 192 10.90 9.96 8.61
CA MET A 192 11.61 10.26 7.36
C MET A 192 12.06 11.71 7.26
N ALA A 193 11.34 12.65 7.85
CA ALA A 193 11.74 14.07 7.90
C ALA A 193 12.91 14.32 8.85
N ALA A 194 13.20 13.39 9.76
CA ALA A 194 14.32 13.48 10.71
C ALA A 194 15.63 12.89 10.17
N LYS A 195 15.60 12.23 9.01
CA LYS A 195 16.76 11.67 8.30
C LYS A 195 17.31 12.65 7.28
#